data_65b5b938bee2fae28452406e853244b6
#
_entry.id   65b5b938bee2fae28452406e853244b6
#
_cell.length_a   1.000
_cell.length_b   1.000
_cell.length_c   1.000
_cell.angle_alpha   90.00
_cell.angle_beta   90.00
_cell.angle_gamma   90.00
#
_symmetry.space_group_name_H-M   'P 1'
#
loop_
_entity.id
_entity.type
_entity.pdbx_description
1 polymer ?
#
loop_
_entity_poly.entity_id
_entity_poly.type
_entity_poly.pdbx_seq_one_letter_code
_entity_poly.pdbx_strand_id
1 'polypeptide(L)'
;MNAKKWVLSLPVIVLILAALLAGFNYVTDPFGAFGDRFMQWFSYDETNNPRAAKISYLEQHHDEYDSYFLGCSSTSSLPTESFNEMLNAKFYNLIMYGADMKDCEKIANYLIDNYTVKNLVLNVYLDNGLTYDDESNKLTHSLHYKTDPDMSALSYYSRFLLADPRYGYQKLVNKSKDTLMPQSFDVFDEQTGAYDKRVRDVEPIGSTADYLNAYPVFTDYPNHEPLHLYKTEACMQSVAAIRKVCEENGVNLIVLTAPVYTDYYKNFYDDDITNFYESLAKVTDYW
;
A
#
# COMPACT_ATOMS: atom_id res chain seq x y z
N MET A 1 -31.08 -37.95 -21.18
CA MET A 1 -29.61 -37.83 -21.17
C MET A 1 -29.06 -38.93 -20.29
N ASN A 2 -28.06 -39.72 -20.73
CA ASN A 2 -27.53 -40.83 -19.95
C ASN A 2 -26.81 -40.28 -18.69
N ALA A 3 -27.09 -40.82 -17.50
CA ALA A 3 -26.55 -40.37 -16.24
C ALA A 3 -25.01 -40.21 -16.25
N LYS A 4 -24.29 -41.13 -16.92
CA LYS A 4 -22.84 -41.02 -17.13
C LYS A 4 -22.42 -39.78 -17.91
N LYS A 5 -23.16 -39.38 -18.94
CA LYS A 5 -22.88 -38.17 -19.74
C LYS A 5 -23.16 -36.94 -18.92
N TRP A 6 -24.18 -36.94 -18.07
CA TRP A 6 -24.50 -35.83 -17.20
C TRP A 6 -23.41 -35.61 -16.14
N VAL A 7 -22.94 -36.65 -15.49
CA VAL A 7 -21.85 -36.59 -14.49
C VAL A 7 -20.54 -36.10 -15.12
N LEU A 8 -20.24 -36.54 -16.36
CA LEU A 8 -19.03 -36.08 -17.07
C LEU A 8 -19.15 -34.63 -17.59
N SER A 9 -20.37 -34.13 -17.84
CA SER A 9 -20.55 -32.74 -18.29
C SER A 9 -20.40 -31.72 -17.17
N LEU A 10 -20.67 -32.10 -15.92
CA LEU A 10 -20.59 -31.20 -14.78
C LEU A 10 -19.19 -30.58 -14.58
N PRO A 11 -18.09 -31.37 -14.52
CA PRO A 11 -16.73 -30.79 -14.44
C PRO A 11 -16.39 -29.87 -15.62
N VAL A 12 -16.86 -30.22 -16.84
CA VAL A 12 -16.62 -29.42 -18.04
C VAL A 12 -17.32 -28.05 -17.91
N ILE A 13 -18.57 -28.03 -17.44
CA ILE A 13 -19.31 -26.78 -17.21
C ILE A 13 -18.60 -25.94 -16.15
N VAL A 14 -18.19 -26.54 -15.03
CA VAL A 14 -17.44 -25.82 -13.96
C VAL A 14 -16.15 -25.24 -14.50
N LEU A 15 -15.38 -25.97 -15.30
CA LEU A 15 -14.15 -25.45 -15.91
C LEU A 15 -14.42 -24.30 -16.88
N ILE A 16 -15.49 -24.39 -17.68
CA ILE A 16 -15.88 -23.27 -18.58
C ILE A 16 -16.26 -22.03 -17.76
N LEU A 17 -17.05 -22.18 -16.72
CA LEU A 17 -17.45 -21.06 -15.86
C LEU A 17 -16.24 -20.44 -15.14
N ALA A 18 -15.34 -21.28 -14.64
CA ALA A 18 -14.08 -20.79 -14.03
C ALA A 18 -13.20 -20.07 -15.05
N ALA A 19 -13.08 -20.56 -16.27
CA ALA A 19 -12.32 -19.90 -17.33
C ALA A 19 -12.95 -18.57 -17.76
N LEU A 20 -14.29 -18.48 -17.83
CA LEU A 20 -14.98 -17.22 -18.11
C LEU A 20 -14.77 -16.20 -16.99
N LEU A 21 -14.88 -16.62 -15.74
CA LEU A 21 -14.61 -15.79 -14.57
C LEU A 21 -13.16 -15.30 -14.57
N ALA A 22 -12.20 -16.21 -14.75
CA ALA A 22 -10.79 -15.87 -14.81
C ALA A 22 -10.47 -14.90 -15.96
N GLY A 23 -11.05 -15.14 -17.13
CA GLY A 23 -10.91 -14.24 -18.30
C GLY A 23 -11.48 -12.84 -18.03
N PHE A 24 -12.66 -12.78 -17.40
CA PHE A 24 -13.26 -11.50 -17.02
C PHE A 24 -12.40 -10.73 -16.01
N ASN A 25 -11.96 -11.40 -14.93
CA ASN A 25 -11.11 -10.77 -13.91
C ASN A 25 -9.73 -10.39 -14.48
N TYR A 26 -9.16 -11.17 -15.39
CA TYR A 26 -7.90 -10.83 -16.06
C TYR A 26 -8.02 -9.58 -16.94
N VAL A 27 -9.13 -9.44 -17.69
CA VAL A 27 -9.35 -8.29 -18.57
C VAL A 27 -9.65 -7.02 -17.79
N THR A 28 -10.48 -7.12 -16.76
CA THR A 28 -10.87 -5.95 -15.94
C THR A 28 -9.80 -5.55 -14.92
N ASP A 29 -9.01 -6.52 -14.46
CA ASP A 29 -7.95 -6.37 -13.46
C ASP A 29 -8.29 -5.41 -12.29
N PRO A 30 -9.32 -5.73 -11.50
CA PRO A 30 -9.80 -4.81 -10.45
C PRO A 30 -8.83 -4.64 -9.28
N PHE A 31 -7.77 -5.45 -9.23
CA PHE A 31 -6.75 -5.40 -8.20
C PHE A 31 -5.39 -4.90 -8.72
N GLY A 32 -5.27 -4.60 -10.01
CA GLY A 32 -4.01 -4.23 -10.65
C GLY A 32 -2.95 -5.35 -10.64
N ALA A 33 -3.36 -6.58 -10.34
CA ALA A 33 -2.47 -7.72 -10.15
C ALA A 33 -1.80 -8.20 -11.45
N PHE A 34 -2.36 -7.83 -12.61
CA PHE A 34 -1.87 -8.17 -13.94
C PHE A 34 -1.29 -6.97 -14.70
N GLY A 35 -1.16 -5.81 -14.04
CA GLY A 35 -0.63 -4.57 -14.60
C GLY A 35 -1.60 -3.81 -15.51
N ASP A 36 -2.89 -4.01 -15.31
CA ASP A 36 -4.02 -3.29 -15.97
C ASP A 36 -3.90 -3.15 -17.50
N ARG A 37 -3.44 -4.19 -18.16
CA ARG A 37 -3.03 -4.20 -19.58
C ARG A 37 -4.15 -3.85 -20.56
N PHE A 38 -5.40 -4.11 -20.21
CA PHE A 38 -6.54 -3.96 -21.11
C PHE A 38 -7.38 -2.71 -20.82
N MET A 39 -7.51 -2.38 -19.56
CA MET A 39 -8.33 -1.26 -19.15
C MET A 39 -7.55 0.05 -19.17
N GLN A 40 -6.26 0.00 -18.86
CA GLN A 40 -5.35 1.16 -18.74
C GLN A 40 -5.99 2.28 -17.90
N TRP A 41 -6.59 1.88 -16.80
CA TRP A 41 -7.30 2.77 -15.90
C TRP A 41 -6.98 2.39 -14.46
N PHE A 42 -5.83 2.86 -14.05
CA PHE A 42 -5.27 2.61 -12.74
C PHE A 42 -5.58 3.82 -11.85
N SER A 43 -6.45 3.65 -10.88
CA SER A 43 -6.67 4.62 -9.83
C SER A 43 -6.78 3.90 -8.50
N TYR A 44 -6.45 4.59 -7.41
CA TYR A 44 -6.48 3.98 -6.08
C TYR A 44 -7.87 3.45 -5.73
N ASP A 45 -8.92 4.22 -5.99
CA ASP A 45 -10.28 3.84 -5.65
C ASP A 45 -10.81 2.68 -6.49
N GLU A 46 -10.22 2.49 -7.66
CA GLU A 46 -10.58 1.42 -8.59
C GLU A 46 -9.62 0.23 -8.53
N THR A 47 -8.47 0.43 -7.91
CA THR A 47 -7.48 -0.61 -7.68
C THR A 47 -7.59 -1.09 -6.25
N ASN A 48 -8.27 -2.20 -6.06
CA ASN A 48 -8.56 -2.71 -4.72
C ASN A 48 -7.32 -3.25 -3.97
N ASN A 49 -6.18 -3.42 -4.64
CA ASN A 49 -4.92 -3.80 -4.00
C ASN A 49 -3.74 -2.97 -4.53
N PRO A 50 -3.51 -1.76 -4.00
CA PRO A 50 -2.40 -0.91 -4.44
C PRO A 50 -1.03 -1.51 -4.14
N ARG A 51 -0.88 -2.39 -3.15
CA ARG A 51 0.38 -3.07 -2.83
C ARG A 51 0.86 -3.94 -4.00
N ALA A 52 -0.06 -4.74 -4.56
CA ALA A 52 0.22 -5.58 -5.73
C ALA A 52 0.32 -4.76 -7.01
N ALA A 53 -0.60 -3.83 -7.21
CA ALA A 53 -0.71 -3.02 -8.43
C ALA A 53 0.54 -2.17 -8.68
N LYS A 54 1.07 -1.51 -7.66
CA LYS A 54 2.28 -0.69 -7.78
C LYS A 54 3.52 -1.51 -8.17
N ILE A 55 3.66 -2.72 -7.66
CA ILE A 55 4.74 -3.62 -8.09
C ILE A 55 4.53 -4.07 -9.52
N SER A 56 3.29 -4.42 -9.92
CA SER A 56 2.97 -4.77 -11.31
C SER A 56 3.22 -3.60 -12.28
N TYR A 57 3.01 -2.36 -11.85
CA TYR A 57 3.34 -1.15 -12.60
C TYR A 57 4.87 -1.00 -12.75
N LEU A 58 5.60 -1.08 -11.65
CA LEU A 58 7.07 -0.99 -11.66
C LEU A 58 7.74 -2.08 -12.52
N GLU A 59 7.18 -3.27 -12.62
CA GLU A 59 7.66 -4.31 -13.52
C GLU A 59 7.73 -3.86 -14.99
N GLN A 60 6.93 -2.87 -15.36
CA GLN A 60 6.84 -2.33 -16.72
C GLN A 60 7.57 -0.98 -16.88
N HIS A 61 7.78 -0.25 -15.76
CA HIS A 61 8.26 1.13 -15.76
C HIS A 61 9.49 1.37 -14.85
N HIS A 62 10.14 0.33 -14.35
CA HIS A 62 11.23 0.45 -13.38
C HIS A 62 12.41 1.31 -13.87
N ASP A 63 12.67 1.36 -15.18
CA ASP A 63 13.74 2.17 -15.77
C ASP A 63 13.47 3.69 -15.65
N GLU A 64 12.25 4.08 -15.31
CA GLU A 64 11.86 5.48 -15.14
C GLU A 64 12.22 6.02 -13.74
N TYR A 65 12.52 5.13 -12.78
CA TYR A 65 12.75 5.47 -11.37
C TYR A 65 14.07 4.90 -10.86
N ASP A 66 14.67 5.61 -9.91
CA ASP A 66 15.90 5.18 -9.23
C ASP A 66 15.84 5.35 -7.71
N SER A 67 14.71 5.81 -7.19
CA SER A 67 14.52 6.11 -5.77
C SER A 67 13.08 5.84 -5.34
N TYR A 68 12.87 5.42 -4.09
CA TYR A 68 11.57 4.95 -3.65
C TYR A 68 11.21 5.43 -2.25
N PHE A 69 9.91 5.71 -2.05
CA PHE A 69 9.34 5.86 -0.71
C PHE A 69 8.73 4.55 -0.25
N LEU A 70 9.01 4.14 0.97
CA LEU A 70 8.38 3.03 1.66
C LEU A 70 7.71 3.48 2.96
N GLY A 71 6.60 2.87 3.28
CA GLY A 71 5.85 3.14 4.49
C GLY A 71 4.38 2.83 4.32
N CYS A 72 3.60 3.22 5.31
CA CYS A 72 2.15 3.06 5.30
C CYS A 72 1.43 4.35 4.85
N SER A 73 0.15 4.48 5.19
CA SER A 73 -0.71 5.59 4.76
C SER A 73 -0.18 6.99 5.07
N SER A 74 0.61 7.17 6.12
CA SER A 74 1.26 8.44 6.45
C SER A 74 2.31 8.90 5.43
N THR A 75 2.80 7.98 4.59
CA THR A 75 3.77 8.25 3.52
C THR A 75 3.09 8.72 2.22
N SER A 76 1.77 8.57 2.12
CA SER A 76 1.02 8.74 0.87
C SER A 76 1.18 10.10 0.21
N SER A 77 1.27 11.15 1.01
CA SER A 77 1.33 12.54 0.55
C SER A 77 2.74 13.14 0.55
N LEU A 78 3.79 12.33 0.72
CA LEU A 78 5.16 12.83 0.56
C LEU A 78 5.37 13.29 -0.89
N PRO A 79 5.81 14.56 -1.10
CA PRO A 79 5.91 15.15 -2.43
C PRO A 79 7.14 14.60 -3.16
N THR A 80 6.93 13.76 -4.16
CA THR A 80 8.02 13.17 -4.97
C THR A 80 8.88 14.24 -5.64
N GLU A 81 8.27 15.32 -6.16
CA GLU A 81 8.96 16.40 -6.87
C GLU A 81 10.02 17.08 -5.99
N SER A 82 9.68 17.41 -4.74
CA SER A 82 10.64 18.05 -3.83
C SER A 82 11.85 17.17 -3.53
N PHE A 83 11.64 15.86 -3.39
CA PHE A 83 12.73 14.92 -3.18
C PHE A 83 13.53 14.68 -4.47
N ASN A 84 12.89 14.69 -5.64
CA ASN A 84 13.56 14.60 -6.93
C ASN A 84 14.54 15.76 -7.10
N GLU A 85 14.11 16.98 -6.80
CA GLU A 85 14.96 18.17 -6.87
C GLU A 85 16.10 18.13 -5.84
N MET A 86 15.78 17.81 -4.58
CA MET A 86 16.75 17.81 -3.48
C MET A 86 17.86 16.78 -3.67
N LEU A 87 17.52 15.58 -4.15
CA LEU A 87 18.43 14.42 -4.24
C LEU A 87 18.91 14.14 -5.67
N ASN A 88 18.48 14.95 -6.65
CA ASN A 88 18.73 14.71 -8.06
C ASN A 88 18.41 13.27 -8.45
N ALA A 89 17.17 12.86 -8.20
CA ALA A 89 16.68 11.50 -8.31
C ALA A 89 15.31 11.44 -9.01
N LYS A 90 14.80 10.22 -9.23
CA LYS A 90 13.47 9.97 -9.76
C LYS A 90 12.73 9.05 -8.78
N PHE A 91 11.92 9.64 -7.94
CA PHE A 91 11.18 8.91 -6.90
C PHE A 91 9.87 8.33 -7.39
N TYR A 92 9.59 7.10 -6.94
CA TYR A 92 8.26 6.49 -6.98
C TYR A 92 7.77 6.18 -5.57
N ASN A 93 6.52 6.51 -5.27
CA ASN A 93 5.94 6.30 -3.95
C ASN A 93 5.27 4.93 -3.85
N LEU A 94 5.93 3.99 -3.17
CA LEU A 94 5.45 2.63 -2.91
C LEU A 94 4.68 2.53 -1.59
N ILE A 95 3.98 3.56 -1.21
CA ILE A 95 3.11 3.49 -0.03
C ILE A 95 2.17 2.28 -0.10
N MET A 96 1.97 1.67 1.04
CA MET A 96 1.05 0.55 1.24
C MET A 96 0.16 0.82 2.45
N TYR A 97 -1.16 0.94 2.22
CA TYR A 97 -2.08 1.11 3.34
C TYR A 97 -2.03 -0.10 4.28
N GLY A 98 -1.98 0.17 5.60
CA GLY A 98 -1.92 -0.86 6.63
C GLY A 98 -0.66 -1.75 6.59
N ALA A 99 0.40 -1.35 5.89
CA ALA A 99 1.65 -2.10 5.88
C ALA A 99 2.36 -2.02 7.22
N ASP A 100 2.92 -3.13 7.64
CA ASP A 100 3.88 -3.16 8.72
C ASP A 100 5.32 -2.99 8.17
N MET A 101 6.28 -2.90 9.09
CA MET A 101 7.68 -2.69 8.69
C MET A 101 8.29 -3.94 8.03
N LYS A 102 7.74 -5.13 8.27
CA LYS A 102 8.16 -6.36 7.59
C LYS A 102 7.75 -6.37 6.11
N ASP A 103 6.60 -5.79 5.77
CA ASP A 103 6.20 -5.58 4.39
C ASP A 103 7.17 -4.61 3.68
N CYS A 104 7.56 -3.52 4.36
CA CYS A 104 8.56 -2.59 3.84
C CYS A 104 9.91 -3.27 3.61
N GLU A 105 10.34 -4.15 4.53
CA GLU A 105 11.58 -4.95 4.39
C GLU A 105 11.53 -5.87 3.16
N LYS A 106 10.42 -6.57 2.96
CA LYS A 106 10.23 -7.44 1.78
C LYS A 106 10.35 -6.65 0.48
N ILE A 107 9.73 -5.47 0.42
CA ILE A 107 9.79 -4.62 -0.77
C ILE A 107 11.18 -4.01 -0.96
N ALA A 108 11.83 -3.54 0.10
CA ALA A 108 13.19 -3.01 0.01
C ALA A 108 14.16 -4.04 -0.58
N ASN A 109 14.12 -5.28 -0.08
CA ASN A 109 14.92 -6.37 -0.63
C ASN A 109 14.63 -6.61 -2.11
N TYR A 110 13.34 -6.70 -2.48
CA TYR A 110 12.95 -6.90 -3.88
C TYR A 110 13.46 -5.78 -4.80
N LEU A 111 13.35 -4.52 -4.39
CA LEU A 111 13.83 -3.38 -5.18
C LEU A 111 15.33 -3.44 -5.38
N ILE A 112 16.08 -3.66 -4.32
CA ILE A 112 17.56 -3.68 -4.36
C ILE A 112 18.08 -4.88 -5.15
N ASP A 113 17.44 -6.04 -5.05
CA ASP A 113 17.82 -7.25 -5.77
C ASP A 113 17.55 -7.18 -7.28
N ASN A 114 16.56 -6.37 -7.70
CA ASN A 114 16.09 -6.39 -9.08
C ASN A 114 16.31 -5.08 -9.85
N TYR A 115 16.50 -3.95 -9.16
CA TYR A 115 16.58 -2.64 -9.79
C TYR A 115 17.79 -1.85 -9.30
N THR A 116 18.13 -0.78 -10.03
CA THR A 116 19.11 0.20 -9.55
C THR A 116 18.42 1.14 -8.57
N VAL A 117 18.82 1.09 -7.30
CA VAL A 117 18.26 1.94 -6.25
C VAL A 117 19.33 2.92 -5.77
N LYS A 118 19.07 4.22 -5.88
CA LYS A 118 19.94 5.28 -5.34
C LYS A 118 19.56 5.67 -3.93
N ASN A 119 18.26 5.96 -3.74
CA ASN A 119 17.74 6.41 -2.46
C ASN A 119 16.51 5.59 -2.05
N LEU A 120 16.42 5.30 -0.77
CA LEU A 120 15.26 4.72 -0.12
C LEU A 120 14.83 5.63 1.03
N VAL A 121 13.63 6.16 0.97
CA VAL A 121 13.02 6.94 2.05
C VAL A 121 12.04 6.05 2.78
N LEU A 122 12.30 5.78 4.05
CA LEU A 122 11.49 4.92 4.90
C LEU A 122 10.79 5.76 5.96
N ASN A 123 9.47 5.78 5.96
CA ASN A 123 8.70 6.45 7.00
C ASN A 123 8.33 5.46 8.12
N VAL A 124 8.84 5.74 9.31
CA VAL A 124 8.64 4.92 10.52
C VAL A 124 7.92 5.76 11.57
N TYR A 125 6.82 5.27 12.09
CA TYR A 125 6.07 5.99 13.13
C TYR A 125 5.37 5.00 14.09
N LEU A 126 4.76 5.53 15.17
CA LEU A 126 4.28 4.73 16.30
C LEU A 126 3.33 3.59 15.90
N ASP A 127 2.43 3.79 14.92
CA ASP A 127 1.52 2.72 14.49
C ASP A 127 2.25 1.47 13.98
N ASN A 128 3.51 1.60 13.55
CA ASN A 128 4.31 0.42 13.17
C ASN A 128 4.65 -0.49 14.36
N GLY A 129 4.50 0.02 15.58
CA GLY A 129 4.61 -0.76 16.82
C GLY A 129 3.32 -1.44 17.26
N LEU A 130 2.18 -1.13 16.61
CA LEU A 130 0.89 -1.76 16.90
C LEU A 130 0.80 -3.17 16.31
N THR A 131 -0.08 -3.98 16.91
CA THR A 131 -0.48 -5.27 16.33
C THR A 131 -1.68 -5.03 15.44
N TYR A 132 -1.49 -5.16 14.13
CA TYR A 132 -2.61 -5.24 13.20
C TYR A 132 -2.97 -6.70 12.96
N ASP A 133 -4.23 -7.04 13.19
CA ASP A 133 -4.75 -8.38 12.87
C ASP A 133 -5.30 -8.31 11.44
N ASP A 134 -4.40 -8.50 10.45
CA ASP A 134 -4.69 -8.29 9.03
C ASP A 134 -5.07 -9.59 8.30
N GLU A 135 -5.59 -10.59 9.01
CA GLU A 135 -6.06 -11.82 8.36
C GLU A 135 -7.31 -11.62 7.49
N SER A 136 -7.97 -10.48 7.59
CA SER A 136 -9.32 -10.31 7.08
C SER A 136 -9.43 -10.07 5.56
N ASN A 137 -8.38 -9.64 4.86
CA ASN A 137 -8.55 -9.27 3.46
C ASN A 137 -7.36 -9.61 2.54
N LYS A 138 -7.22 -10.93 2.29
CA LYS A 138 -6.16 -11.47 1.41
C LYS A 138 -6.19 -10.95 -0.03
N LEU A 139 -7.28 -10.36 -0.50
CA LEU A 139 -7.38 -9.78 -1.83
C LEU A 139 -6.84 -8.36 -1.87
N THR A 140 -7.15 -7.54 -0.87
CA THR A 140 -6.83 -6.10 -0.86
C THR A 140 -5.49 -5.77 -0.19
N HIS A 141 -4.96 -6.66 0.66
CA HIS A 141 -3.75 -6.41 1.44
C HIS A 141 -2.58 -7.37 1.13
N SER A 142 -2.75 -8.33 0.22
CA SER A 142 -1.62 -9.19 -0.15
C SER A 142 -0.55 -8.44 -0.92
N LEU A 143 0.70 -8.72 -0.60
CA LEU A 143 1.83 -8.27 -1.40
C LEU A 143 1.83 -8.96 -2.77
N HIS A 144 2.57 -8.40 -3.71
CA HIS A 144 2.87 -9.07 -4.98
C HIS A 144 3.76 -10.30 -4.71
N TYR A 145 3.52 -11.42 -5.41
CA TYR A 145 4.24 -12.68 -5.15
C TYR A 145 5.77 -12.57 -5.32
N LYS A 146 6.23 -11.61 -6.12
CA LYS A 146 7.67 -11.38 -6.29
C LYS A 146 8.32 -10.69 -5.09
N THR A 147 7.54 -9.97 -4.31
CA THR A 147 8.00 -9.30 -3.10
C THR A 147 7.75 -10.14 -1.85
N ASP A 148 6.94 -11.19 -1.94
CA ASP A 148 6.63 -12.08 -0.83
C ASP A 148 7.21 -13.48 -1.09
N PRO A 149 8.33 -13.85 -0.44
CA PRO A 149 8.99 -15.13 -0.66
C PRO A 149 8.12 -16.33 -0.25
N ASP A 150 7.11 -16.12 0.59
CA ASP A 150 6.21 -17.16 1.07
C ASP A 150 5.02 -17.39 0.12
N MET A 151 4.88 -16.56 -0.92
CA MET A 151 3.78 -16.62 -1.88
C MET A 151 4.21 -17.16 -3.24
N SER A 152 3.62 -18.27 -3.68
CA SER A 152 3.84 -18.76 -5.04
C SER A 152 3.04 -17.96 -6.08
N ALA A 153 3.58 -17.82 -7.29
CA ALA A 153 2.89 -17.19 -8.42
C ALA A 153 1.52 -17.84 -8.70
N LEU A 154 1.42 -19.17 -8.58
CA LEU A 154 0.15 -19.89 -8.79
C LEU A 154 -0.90 -19.48 -7.74
N SER A 155 -0.51 -19.43 -6.47
CA SER A 155 -1.40 -18.99 -5.38
C SER A 155 -1.84 -17.54 -5.57
N TYR A 156 -0.91 -16.67 -5.94
CA TYR A 156 -1.17 -15.26 -6.20
C TYR A 156 -2.15 -15.06 -7.35
N TYR A 157 -1.84 -15.53 -8.54
CA TYR A 157 -2.69 -15.32 -9.71
C TYR A 157 -4.05 -16.03 -9.61
N SER A 158 -4.10 -17.25 -9.05
CA SER A 158 -5.38 -17.94 -8.88
C SER A 158 -6.34 -17.19 -7.96
N ARG A 159 -5.84 -16.52 -6.93
CA ARG A 159 -6.64 -15.70 -6.01
C ARG A 159 -7.35 -14.56 -6.75
N PHE A 160 -6.63 -13.84 -7.59
CA PHE A 160 -7.19 -12.71 -8.33
C PHE A 160 -8.04 -13.14 -9.53
N LEU A 161 -7.65 -14.20 -10.25
CA LEU A 161 -8.43 -14.75 -11.36
C LEU A 161 -9.79 -15.29 -10.92
N LEU A 162 -9.88 -15.84 -9.72
CA LEU A 162 -11.11 -16.41 -9.17
C LEU A 162 -11.83 -15.53 -8.15
N ALA A 163 -11.43 -14.24 -8.07
CA ALA A 163 -12.07 -13.27 -7.21
C ALA A 163 -13.54 -13.01 -7.63
N ASP A 164 -14.30 -12.42 -6.73
CA ASP A 164 -15.69 -12.05 -7.00
C ASP A 164 -15.78 -11.10 -8.22
N PRO A 165 -16.54 -11.43 -9.26
CA PRO A 165 -16.63 -10.61 -10.47
C PRO A 165 -17.27 -9.25 -10.25
N ARG A 166 -17.89 -9.00 -9.09
CA ARG A 166 -18.45 -7.69 -8.75
C ARG A 166 -17.38 -6.59 -8.72
N TYR A 167 -16.15 -6.91 -8.32
CA TYR A 167 -15.04 -5.95 -8.38
C TYR A 167 -14.74 -5.47 -9.81
N GLY A 168 -14.63 -6.43 -10.76
CA GLY A 168 -14.42 -6.10 -12.16
C GLY A 168 -15.60 -5.36 -12.79
N TYR A 169 -16.84 -5.74 -12.43
CA TYR A 169 -18.02 -5.04 -12.88
C TYR A 169 -18.07 -3.60 -12.38
N GLN A 170 -17.74 -3.36 -11.12
CA GLN A 170 -17.68 -2.00 -10.55
C GLN A 170 -16.65 -1.13 -11.27
N LYS A 171 -15.46 -1.65 -11.54
CA LYS A 171 -14.43 -0.96 -12.31
C LYS A 171 -14.94 -0.55 -13.71
N LEU A 172 -15.63 -1.46 -14.41
CA LEU A 172 -16.25 -1.13 -15.72
C LEU A 172 -17.30 -0.02 -15.63
N VAL A 173 -18.17 -0.07 -14.61
CA VAL A 173 -19.20 0.95 -14.38
C VAL A 173 -18.56 2.30 -14.09
N ASN A 174 -17.56 2.34 -13.25
CA ASN A 174 -16.89 3.58 -12.87
C ASN A 174 -16.13 4.19 -14.05
N LYS A 175 -15.40 3.38 -14.80
CA LYS A 175 -14.74 3.82 -16.03
C LYS A 175 -15.72 4.38 -17.04
N SER A 176 -16.92 3.77 -17.17
CA SER A 176 -17.94 4.26 -18.12
C SER A 176 -18.52 5.62 -17.75
N LYS A 177 -18.42 6.03 -16.50
CA LYS A 177 -18.89 7.32 -16.01
C LYS A 177 -17.84 8.41 -16.07
N ASP A 178 -16.59 8.04 -16.40
CA ASP A 178 -15.43 8.93 -16.33
C ASP A 178 -15.36 9.69 -14.98
N THR A 179 -15.77 8.99 -13.93
CA THR A 179 -15.79 9.51 -12.57
C THR A 179 -14.79 8.71 -11.75
N LEU A 180 -13.73 9.35 -11.32
CA LEU A 180 -13.12 9.02 -10.05
C LEU A 180 -14.25 8.98 -9.02
N MET A 181 -14.25 8.02 -8.13
CA MET A 181 -15.32 7.88 -7.15
C MET A 181 -15.64 9.24 -6.52
N PRO A 182 -16.92 9.69 -6.50
CA PRO A 182 -17.27 11.02 -5.99
C PRO A 182 -16.92 11.22 -4.49
N GLN A 183 -16.42 10.20 -3.82
CA GLN A 183 -16.04 10.18 -2.42
C GLN A 183 -14.54 9.95 -2.22
N SER A 184 -13.78 9.94 -3.32
CA SER A 184 -12.32 9.84 -3.23
C SER A 184 -11.77 11.14 -2.67
N PHE A 185 -11.22 11.05 -1.49
CA PHE A 185 -10.49 12.15 -0.87
C PHE A 185 -9.05 12.22 -1.36
N ASP A 186 -8.57 11.18 -2.01
CA ASP A 186 -7.19 11.04 -2.42
C ASP A 186 -7.15 10.68 -3.91
N VAL A 187 -6.52 11.51 -4.72
CA VAL A 187 -6.27 11.20 -6.14
C VAL A 187 -4.93 10.50 -6.26
N PHE A 188 -4.95 9.29 -6.78
CA PHE A 188 -3.73 8.54 -7.04
C PHE A 188 -3.10 8.97 -8.36
N ASP A 189 -1.82 9.30 -8.31
CA ASP A 189 -1.01 9.56 -9.48
C ASP A 189 -0.22 8.29 -9.85
N GLU A 190 -0.52 7.71 -11.00
CA GLU A 190 0.13 6.49 -11.49
C GLU A 190 1.63 6.69 -11.71
N GLN A 191 2.05 7.86 -12.19
CA GLN A 191 3.45 8.15 -12.52
C GLN A 191 4.31 8.40 -11.28
N THR A 192 3.76 8.97 -10.24
CA THR A 192 4.50 9.23 -9.00
C THR A 192 4.25 8.18 -7.92
N GLY A 193 3.17 7.40 -8.04
CA GLY A 193 2.71 6.48 -7.01
C GLY A 193 2.16 7.18 -5.76
N ALA A 194 2.14 8.50 -5.71
CA ALA A 194 1.68 9.29 -4.59
C ALA A 194 0.16 9.53 -4.62
N TYR A 195 -0.41 9.89 -3.48
CA TYR A 195 -1.80 10.32 -3.38
C TYR A 195 -1.85 11.83 -3.20
N ASP A 196 -2.52 12.51 -4.12
CA ASP A 196 -2.80 13.93 -4.00
C ASP A 196 -4.03 14.13 -3.11
N LYS A 197 -3.79 14.62 -1.91
CA LYS A 197 -4.84 14.93 -0.93
C LYS A 197 -5.37 16.36 -1.05
N ARG A 198 -4.83 17.17 -1.94
CA ARG A 198 -5.22 18.58 -2.14
C ARG A 198 -6.65 18.72 -2.66
N VAL A 199 -7.23 17.66 -3.19
CA VAL A 199 -8.67 17.65 -3.54
C VAL A 199 -9.54 17.99 -2.33
N ARG A 200 -9.08 17.73 -1.11
CA ARG A 200 -9.76 18.10 0.12
C ARG A 200 -9.68 19.60 0.42
N ASP A 201 -8.65 20.27 -0.09
CA ASP A 201 -8.37 21.68 0.19
C ASP A 201 -9.34 22.62 -0.54
N VAL A 202 -10.07 22.11 -1.53
CA VAL A 202 -11.08 22.88 -2.27
C VAL A 202 -12.43 22.93 -1.56
N GLU A 203 -12.65 22.08 -0.54
CA GLU A 203 -13.86 22.16 0.27
C GLU A 203 -13.77 23.35 1.21
N PRO A 204 -14.75 24.30 1.16
CA PRO A 204 -14.77 25.40 2.10
C PRO A 204 -15.05 24.87 3.52
N ILE A 205 -14.05 24.91 4.39
CA ILE A 205 -14.13 24.40 5.75
C ILE A 205 -14.93 25.36 6.68
N GLY A 206 -15.15 26.59 6.24
CA GLY A 206 -15.85 27.59 7.02
C GLY A 206 -15.02 28.07 8.23
N SER A 207 -15.60 28.02 9.42
CA SER A 207 -14.91 28.33 10.67
C SER A 207 -14.23 27.11 11.30
N THR A 208 -13.33 27.33 12.28
CA THR A 208 -12.77 26.27 13.09
C THR A 208 -13.86 25.40 13.74
N ALA A 209 -14.97 26.01 14.17
CA ALA A 209 -16.10 25.29 14.76
C ALA A 209 -16.78 24.36 13.72
N ASP A 210 -16.95 24.82 12.48
CA ASP A 210 -17.49 24.00 11.40
C ASP A 210 -16.57 22.82 11.09
N TYR A 211 -15.27 23.04 11.08
CA TYR A 211 -14.29 21.98 10.88
C TYR A 211 -14.35 20.93 11.99
N LEU A 212 -14.34 21.34 13.25
CA LEU A 212 -14.40 20.43 14.38
C LEU A 212 -15.73 19.68 14.46
N ASN A 213 -16.84 20.30 14.02
CA ASN A 213 -18.13 19.61 13.91
C ASN A 213 -18.14 18.56 12.79
N ALA A 214 -17.46 18.85 11.66
CA ALA A 214 -17.34 17.90 10.55
C ALA A 214 -16.38 16.73 10.90
N TYR A 215 -15.37 17.01 11.71
CA TYR A 215 -14.34 16.05 12.11
C TYR A 215 -14.25 15.92 13.63
N PRO A 216 -15.25 15.31 14.30
CA PRO A 216 -15.31 15.21 15.76
C PRO A 216 -14.13 14.44 16.38
N VAL A 217 -13.42 13.65 15.59
CA VAL A 217 -12.18 12.98 16.02
C VAL A 217 -11.17 13.93 16.65
N PHE A 218 -11.15 15.20 16.27
CA PHE A 218 -10.24 16.21 16.84
C PHE A 218 -10.76 16.83 18.14
N THR A 219 -12.02 16.60 18.53
CA THR A 219 -12.59 17.09 19.79
C THR A 219 -12.64 16.00 20.86
N ASP A 220 -12.86 14.76 20.49
CA ASP A 220 -13.00 13.61 21.38
C ASP A 220 -11.81 12.64 21.33
N TYR A 221 -10.64 13.17 21.01
CA TYR A 221 -9.45 12.36 20.77
C TYR A 221 -8.54 12.32 22.01
N PRO A 222 -8.03 11.14 22.39
CA PRO A 222 -8.43 9.81 21.95
C PRO A 222 -9.78 9.38 22.56
N ASN A 223 -10.53 8.57 21.83
CA ASN A 223 -11.81 8.02 22.29
C ASN A 223 -11.69 6.59 22.85
N HIS A 224 -10.49 6.15 23.17
CA HIS A 224 -10.17 4.83 23.71
C HIS A 224 -9.02 4.93 24.72
N GLU A 225 -8.87 3.91 25.52
CA GLU A 225 -7.71 3.78 26.41
C GLU A 225 -6.42 3.69 25.58
N PRO A 226 -5.28 4.20 26.10
CA PRO A 226 -4.01 4.12 25.41
C PRO A 226 -3.65 2.68 25.01
N LEU A 227 -3.02 2.54 23.86
CA LEU A 227 -2.60 1.27 23.29
C LEU A 227 -1.12 1.00 23.60
N HIS A 228 -0.78 -0.27 23.74
CA HIS A 228 0.60 -0.71 23.84
C HIS A 228 1.23 -0.98 22.48
N LEU A 229 2.50 -0.62 22.31
CA LEU A 229 3.28 -0.84 21.10
C LEU A 229 4.03 -2.20 21.18
N TYR A 230 3.27 -3.30 21.21
CA TYR A 230 3.81 -4.65 21.39
C TYR A 230 4.75 -5.13 20.26
N LYS A 231 4.69 -4.51 19.08
CA LYS A 231 5.54 -4.89 17.94
C LYS A 231 6.77 -4.00 17.77
N THR A 232 7.09 -3.12 18.72
CA THR A 232 8.27 -2.24 18.64
C THR A 232 9.54 -3.00 18.27
N GLU A 233 9.83 -4.11 18.95
CA GLU A 233 11.03 -4.92 18.66
C GLU A 233 11.03 -5.47 17.23
N ALA A 234 9.93 -6.05 16.77
CA ALA A 234 9.80 -6.59 15.42
C ALA A 234 9.93 -5.47 14.36
N CYS A 235 9.36 -4.31 14.62
CA CYS A 235 9.52 -3.12 13.79
C CYS A 235 10.99 -2.74 13.66
N MET A 236 11.72 -2.64 14.77
CA MET A 236 13.14 -2.27 14.79
C MET A 236 14.03 -3.31 14.13
N GLN A 237 13.70 -4.59 14.23
CA GLN A 237 14.41 -5.66 13.51
C GLN A 237 14.30 -5.48 12.00
N SER A 238 13.11 -5.14 11.48
CA SER A 238 12.92 -4.87 10.06
C SER A 238 13.60 -3.59 9.61
N VAL A 239 13.58 -2.51 10.40
CA VAL A 239 14.34 -1.28 10.10
C VAL A 239 15.83 -1.57 10.02
N ALA A 240 16.38 -2.35 10.97
CA ALA A 240 17.78 -2.76 10.96
C ALA A 240 18.15 -3.61 9.73
N ALA A 241 17.26 -4.51 9.31
CA ALA A 241 17.44 -5.31 8.11
C ALA A 241 17.44 -4.45 6.84
N ILE A 242 16.51 -3.49 6.72
CA ILE A 242 16.47 -2.53 5.61
C ILE A 242 17.76 -1.70 5.59
N ARG A 243 18.19 -1.16 6.73
CA ARG A 243 19.43 -0.41 6.82
C ARG A 243 20.62 -1.24 6.34
N LYS A 244 20.74 -2.47 6.83
CA LYS A 244 21.82 -3.36 6.46
C LYS A 244 21.89 -3.61 4.97
N VAL A 245 20.77 -3.95 4.32
CA VAL A 245 20.77 -4.22 2.88
C VAL A 245 21.07 -2.96 2.07
N CYS A 246 20.63 -1.78 2.52
CA CYS A 246 20.99 -0.50 1.92
C CYS A 246 22.50 -0.23 2.01
N GLU A 247 23.12 -0.40 3.18
CA GLU A 247 24.55 -0.22 3.39
C GLU A 247 25.38 -1.20 2.53
N GLU A 248 25.00 -2.46 2.46
CA GLU A 248 25.69 -3.49 1.67
C GLU A 248 25.64 -3.21 0.15
N ASN A 249 24.62 -2.49 -0.32
CA ASN A 249 24.40 -2.19 -1.74
C ASN A 249 24.67 -0.72 -2.12
N GLY A 250 25.16 0.11 -1.18
CA GLY A 250 25.46 1.51 -1.43
C GLY A 250 24.22 2.38 -1.67
N VAL A 251 23.06 1.97 -1.16
CA VAL A 251 21.81 2.71 -1.25
C VAL A 251 21.76 3.75 -0.13
N ASN A 252 21.43 4.99 -0.47
CA ASN A 252 21.23 6.05 0.50
C ASN A 252 19.88 5.88 1.21
N LEU A 253 19.90 5.42 2.47
CA LEU A 253 18.69 5.28 3.29
C LEU A 253 18.43 6.56 4.07
N ILE A 254 17.22 7.09 3.95
CA ILE A 254 16.70 8.22 4.71
C ILE A 254 15.51 7.72 5.52
N VAL A 255 15.62 7.77 6.84
CA VAL A 255 14.52 7.40 7.73
C VAL A 255 13.82 8.65 8.21
N LEU A 256 12.52 8.71 8.05
CA LEU A 256 11.65 9.81 8.47
C LEU A 256 10.68 9.35 9.54
N THR A 257 10.35 10.26 10.44
CA THR A 257 9.17 10.17 11.29
C THR A 257 8.23 11.31 10.91
N ALA A 258 7.19 11.00 10.13
CA ALA A 258 6.27 12.04 9.68
C ALA A 258 5.65 12.77 10.87
N PRO A 259 5.50 14.11 10.79
CA PRO A 259 4.86 14.88 11.85
C PRO A 259 3.40 14.44 12.00
N VAL A 260 2.98 14.28 13.24
CA VAL A 260 1.62 13.89 13.60
C VAL A 260 0.96 14.98 14.45
N TYR A 261 -0.38 14.98 14.50
CA TYR A 261 -1.13 15.86 15.39
C TYR A 261 -0.74 15.59 16.84
N THR A 262 -0.55 16.65 17.63
CA THR A 262 -0.01 16.55 19.00
C THR A 262 -0.79 15.57 19.86
N ASP A 263 -2.11 15.59 19.76
CA ASP A 263 -2.96 14.70 20.57
C ASP A 263 -2.92 13.23 20.11
N TYR A 264 -2.34 12.94 18.93
CA TYR A 264 -2.13 11.57 18.45
C TYR A 264 -1.29 10.74 19.44
N TYR A 265 -0.34 11.36 20.13
CA TYR A 265 0.47 10.67 21.15
C TYR A 265 -0.35 10.14 22.31
N LYS A 266 -1.51 10.75 22.61
CA LYS A 266 -2.44 10.27 23.66
C LYS A 266 -3.03 8.89 23.36
N ASN A 267 -2.91 8.39 22.13
CA ASN A 267 -3.32 7.02 21.78
C ASN A 267 -2.44 5.94 22.39
N PHE A 268 -1.29 6.29 22.92
CA PHE A 268 -0.27 5.33 23.36
C PHE A 268 0.19 5.64 24.78
N TYR A 269 0.71 4.64 25.48
CA TYR A 269 1.37 4.85 26.75
C TYR A 269 2.71 5.59 26.56
N ASP A 270 3.01 6.55 27.42
CA ASP A 270 4.22 7.38 27.35
C ASP A 270 5.52 6.56 27.37
N ASP A 271 5.54 5.48 28.17
CA ASP A 271 6.68 4.57 28.25
C ASP A 271 6.91 3.83 26.92
N ASP A 272 5.84 3.46 26.23
CA ASP A 272 5.91 2.79 24.93
C ASP A 272 6.40 3.76 23.83
N ILE A 273 5.92 5.02 23.85
CA ILE A 273 6.40 6.07 22.96
C ILE A 273 7.90 6.28 23.14
N THR A 274 8.33 6.45 24.39
CA THR A 274 9.74 6.65 24.74
C THR A 274 10.59 5.46 24.26
N ASN A 275 10.17 4.25 24.59
CA ASN A 275 10.87 3.01 24.17
C ASN A 275 10.94 2.88 22.65
N PHE A 276 9.89 3.27 21.91
CA PHE A 276 9.86 3.21 20.47
C PHE A 276 10.94 4.10 19.84
N TYR A 277 10.97 5.38 20.21
CA TYR A 277 11.94 6.32 19.64
C TYR A 277 13.37 6.08 20.12
N GLU A 278 13.58 5.67 21.38
CA GLU A 278 14.89 5.26 21.84
C GLU A 278 15.39 4.01 21.12
N SER A 279 14.48 3.08 20.79
CA SER A 279 14.82 1.88 20.03
C SER A 279 15.15 2.21 18.58
N LEU A 280 14.40 3.12 17.96
CA LEU A 280 14.68 3.61 16.62
C LEU A 280 16.04 4.30 16.54
N ALA A 281 16.38 5.17 17.52
CA ALA A 281 17.66 5.87 17.61
C ALA A 281 18.86 4.93 17.76
N LYS A 282 18.67 3.73 18.34
CA LYS A 282 19.73 2.71 18.41
C LYS A 282 19.98 2.00 17.09
N VAL A 283 18.97 1.96 16.23
CA VAL A 283 19.01 1.24 14.96
C VAL A 283 19.47 2.13 13.82
N THR A 284 19.03 3.38 13.79
CA THR A 284 19.31 4.31 12.67
C THR A 284 19.19 5.76 13.12
N ASP A 285 19.84 6.66 12.36
CA ASP A 285 19.51 8.09 12.41
C ASP A 285 18.16 8.31 11.73
N TYR A 286 17.37 9.26 12.22
CA TYR A 286 16.07 9.60 11.65
C TYR A 286 15.76 11.11 11.80
N TRP A 287 14.83 11.59 10.99
CA TRP A 287 14.42 13.01 10.90
C TRP A 287 12.93 13.19 11.17
#